data_62ae66405396d26455ba3112483130a5
#
_entry.id   62ae66405396d26455ba3112483130a5
#
_cell.length_a   1.000
_cell.length_b   1.000
_cell.length_c   1.000
_cell.angle_alpha   90.00
_cell.angle_beta   90.00
_cell.angle_gamma   90.00
#
_symmetry.space_group_name_H-M   'P 1'
#
loop_
_entity.id
_entity.type
_entity.pdbx_description
1 polymer ?
#
loop_
_entity_poly.entity_id
_entity_poly.type
_entity_poly.pdbx_seq_one_letter_code
_entity_poly.pdbx_strand_id
1 'polypeptide(L)'
;RQRQMCIRDRDNVIDLNFYPLEYARLTNQKYRSIGLGVSGYHHMLAKRGIHWESDEHLAFTDAVFELINYAAVKADTALAREKGRYALFEGSDWQTGAYFEKRGYTSEKWRALAKTVAVQGMRNAYLLAVAPTSSTSILSGTSAGIDPIMKKFFLEEKKGSMLPRVAPELSMDTWWYYKAAHLIDQSWSVRAAGLRQRHIDQAQSMNLYITNDYSMRQVLRLYLEAWRAGVKTIYYVRSKALEVEACESCSS
;
A
#
# COMPACT_ATOMS: atom_id res chain seq x y z
N ARG A 1 17.14 -0.35 -10.39
CA ARG A 1 16.78 -0.20 -11.83
C ARG A 1 15.26 -0.35 -12.06
N GLN A 2 14.61 -1.44 -11.66
CA GLN A 2 13.15 -1.65 -11.92
C GLN A 2 12.26 -0.49 -11.40
N ARG A 3 12.52 0.06 -10.21
CA ARG A 3 11.72 1.16 -9.65
C ARG A 3 11.88 2.47 -10.43
N GLN A 4 13.05 2.72 -11.00
CA GLN A 4 13.27 3.86 -11.89
C GLN A 4 12.45 3.72 -13.19
N MET A 5 12.40 2.51 -13.75
CA MET A 5 11.53 2.23 -14.91
C MET A 5 10.06 2.45 -14.57
N CYS A 6 9.58 1.97 -13.42
CA CYS A 6 8.18 2.13 -13.02
C CYS A 6 7.72 3.59 -12.87
N ILE A 7 8.56 4.51 -12.40
CA ILE A 7 8.26 5.94 -12.34
C ILE A 7 8.21 6.53 -13.76
N ARG A 8 9.22 6.27 -14.57
CA ARG A 8 9.31 6.74 -15.97
C ARG A 8 8.13 6.24 -16.81
N ASP A 9 7.78 4.98 -16.72
CA ASP A 9 6.69 4.38 -17.50
C ASP A 9 5.34 5.04 -17.17
N ARG A 10 5.08 5.29 -15.88
CA ARG A 10 3.87 5.99 -15.45
C ARG A 10 3.83 7.44 -15.90
N ASP A 11 4.97 8.14 -15.86
CA ASP A 11 5.08 9.51 -16.39
C ASP A 11 4.82 9.54 -17.89
N ASN A 12 5.34 8.56 -18.64
CA ASN A 12 5.10 8.45 -20.08
C ASN A 12 3.61 8.22 -20.41
N VAL A 13 2.91 7.43 -19.58
CA VAL A 13 1.46 7.19 -19.74
C VAL A 13 0.66 8.49 -19.66
N ILE A 14 1.05 9.44 -18.80
CA ILE A 14 0.40 10.75 -18.70
C ILE A 14 0.49 11.50 -20.04
N ASP A 15 1.62 11.41 -20.74
CA ASP A 15 1.82 12.09 -22.01
C ASP A 15 1.13 11.37 -23.20
N LEU A 16 1.07 10.04 -23.15
CA LEU A 16 0.52 9.21 -24.24
C LEU A 16 -0.99 8.97 -24.11
N ASN A 17 -1.57 9.27 -22.96
CA ASN A 17 -2.97 8.96 -22.69
C ASN A 17 -3.92 9.90 -23.45
N PHE A 18 -5.06 9.38 -23.88
CA PHE A 18 -6.15 10.16 -24.41
C PHE A 18 -7.01 10.71 -23.25
N TYR A 19 -7.28 12.00 -23.28
CA TYR A 19 -8.12 12.68 -22.29
C TYR A 19 -9.42 13.17 -22.94
N PRO A 20 -10.56 12.53 -22.69
CA PRO A 20 -11.84 12.94 -23.27
C PRO A 20 -12.35 14.27 -22.72
N LEU A 21 -11.85 14.69 -21.55
CA LEU A 21 -12.23 15.93 -20.88
C LEU A 21 -11.00 16.85 -20.72
N GLU A 22 -11.12 18.08 -21.14
CA GLU A 22 -10.01 19.05 -21.14
C GLU A 22 -9.47 19.33 -19.73
N TYR A 23 -10.33 19.50 -18.73
CA TYR A 23 -9.86 19.71 -17.36
C TYR A 23 -9.16 18.48 -16.75
N ALA A 24 -9.52 17.27 -17.17
CA ALA A 24 -8.76 16.07 -16.80
C ALA A 24 -7.35 16.13 -17.40
N ARG A 25 -7.22 16.52 -18.67
CA ARG A 25 -5.93 16.73 -19.33
C ARG A 25 -5.11 17.78 -18.60
N LEU A 26 -5.69 18.96 -18.35
CA LEU A 26 -5.01 20.06 -17.65
C LEU A 26 -4.51 19.65 -16.26
N THR A 27 -5.34 18.98 -15.47
CA THR A 27 -4.98 18.50 -14.12
C THR A 27 -3.83 17.50 -14.19
N ASN A 28 -3.95 16.49 -15.06
CA ASN A 28 -2.92 15.46 -15.20
C ASN A 28 -1.59 16.06 -15.67
N GLN A 29 -1.60 16.99 -16.62
CA GLN A 29 -0.38 17.61 -17.12
C GLN A 29 0.25 18.60 -16.12
N LYS A 30 -0.55 19.29 -15.30
CA LYS A 30 -0.03 20.21 -14.26
C LYS A 30 0.63 19.50 -13.10
N TYR A 31 -0.05 18.48 -12.54
CA TYR A 31 0.42 17.77 -11.35
C TYR A 31 1.24 16.54 -11.70
N ARG A 32 0.98 15.92 -12.84
CA ARG A 32 1.62 14.68 -13.25
C ARG A 32 1.59 13.62 -12.15
N SER A 33 0.45 13.49 -11.45
CA SER A 33 0.31 12.56 -10.32
C SER A 33 0.37 11.12 -10.79
N ILE A 34 1.21 10.31 -10.14
CA ILE A 34 1.31 8.87 -10.37
C ILE A 34 1.06 8.12 -9.06
N GLY A 35 0.81 6.82 -9.13
CA GLY A 35 0.61 5.95 -7.98
C GLY A 35 1.46 4.70 -8.08
N LEU A 36 2.66 4.71 -7.49
CA LEU A 36 3.45 3.51 -7.28
C LEU A 36 3.01 2.86 -5.98
N GLY A 37 2.56 1.63 -6.06
CA GLY A 37 2.13 0.82 -4.91
C GLY A 37 2.80 -0.53 -4.89
N VAL A 38 2.33 -1.38 -3.98
CA VAL A 38 2.80 -2.75 -3.79
C VAL A 38 1.65 -3.75 -3.85
N SER A 39 1.97 -4.96 -4.27
CA SER A 39 1.15 -6.16 -4.15
C SER A 39 1.98 -7.24 -3.49
N GLY A 40 1.34 -8.24 -2.90
CA GLY A 40 2.07 -9.35 -2.28
C GLY A 40 2.63 -9.07 -0.90
N TYR A 41 2.05 -8.11 -0.17
CA TYR A 41 2.61 -7.71 1.13
C TYR A 41 2.57 -8.86 2.17
N HIS A 42 1.41 -9.53 2.34
CA HIS A 42 1.31 -10.66 3.26
C HIS A 42 2.15 -11.86 2.79
N HIS A 43 2.22 -12.10 1.47
CA HIS A 43 3.09 -13.10 0.89
C HIS A 43 4.57 -12.84 1.23
N MET A 44 5.02 -11.59 1.12
CA MET A 44 6.38 -11.20 1.48
C MET A 44 6.67 -11.42 2.97
N LEU A 45 5.73 -11.10 3.87
CA LEU A 45 5.87 -11.37 5.30
C LEU A 45 6.01 -12.87 5.57
N ALA A 46 5.12 -13.69 4.98
CA ALA A 46 5.17 -15.15 5.15
C ALA A 46 6.51 -15.74 4.66
N LYS A 47 7.02 -15.30 3.50
CA LYS A 47 8.35 -15.72 3.01
C LYS A 47 9.51 -15.30 3.89
N ARG A 48 9.34 -14.22 4.66
CA ARG A 48 10.34 -13.71 5.60
C ARG A 48 10.22 -14.33 6.99
N GLY A 49 9.21 -15.16 7.23
CA GLY A 49 8.95 -15.71 8.54
C GLY A 49 8.46 -14.67 9.57
N ILE A 50 7.75 -13.64 9.10
CA ILE A 50 7.28 -12.54 9.93
C ILE A 50 5.78 -12.70 10.18
N HIS A 51 5.38 -12.79 11.44
CA HIS A 51 3.97 -12.80 11.83
C HIS A 51 3.33 -11.43 11.67
N TRP A 52 2.07 -11.39 11.23
CA TRP A 52 1.32 -10.15 11.07
C TRP A 52 1.19 -9.35 12.37
N GLU A 53 0.94 -10.04 13.47
CA GLU A 53 0.81 -9.46 14.80
C GLU A 53 2.15 -9.51 15.54
N SER A 54 3.13 -8.76 15.08
CA SER A 54 4.46 -8.68 15.70
C SER A 54 5.10 -7.30 15.53
N ASP A 55 5.95 -6.94 16.46
CA ASP A 55 6.75 -5.71 16.35
C ASP A 55 7.77 -5.80 15.22
N GLU A 56 8.22 -7.01 14.86
CA GLU A 56 9.05 -7.24 13.68
C GLU A 56 8.33 -6.82 12.38
N HIS A 57 7.03 -7.14 12.25
CA HIS A 57 6.19 -6.67 11.14
C HIS A 57 6.16 -5.14 11.08
N LEU A 58 5.98 -4.47 12.21
CA LEU A 58 5.94 -3.01 12.26
C LEU A 58 7.27 -2.39 11.83
N ALA A 59 8.39 -2.90 12.35
CA ALA A 59 9.73 -2.45 11.99
C ALA A 59 10.03 -2.72 10.50
N PHE A 60 9.67 -3.90 10.00
CA PHE A 60 9.83 -4.28 8.61
C PHE A 60 9.01 -3.38 7.67
N THR A 61 7.75 -3.09 8.05
CA THR A 61 6.87 -2.18 7.32
C THR A 61 7.50 -0.80 7.13
N ASP A 62 7.95 -0.19 8.22
CA ASP A 62 8.57 1.14 8.19
C ASP A 62 9.80 1.15 7.27
N ALA A 63 10.72 0.20 7.46
CA ALA A 63 11.95 0.11 6.68
C ALA A 63 11.71 -0.12 5.17
N VAL A 64 10.78 -1.00 4.80
CA VAL A 64 10.48 -1.30 3.40
C VAL A 64 9.85 -0.11 2.69
N PHE A 65 8.86 0.54 3.32
CA PHE A 65 8.19 1.68 2.70
C PHE A 65 9.07 2.94 2.67
N GLU A 66 9.95 3.13 3.66
CA GLU A 66 11.00 4.16 3.57
C GLU A 66 11.90 3.93 2.36
N LEU A 67 12.36 2.69 2.15
CA LEU A 67 13.21 2.33 1.02
C LEU A 67 12.50 2.56 -0.33
N ILE A 68 11.22 2.20 -0.41
CA ILE A 68 10.41 2.41 -1.63
C ILE A 68 10.29 3.91 -1.92
N ASN A 69 9.95 4.71 -0.90
CA ASN A 69 9.81 6.16 -1.05
C ASN A 69 11.14 6.83 -1.43
N TYR A 70 12.22 6.50 -0.74
CA TYR A 70 13.54 7.01 -1.08
C TYR A 70 13.91 6.73 -2.54
N ALA A 71 13.70 5.50 -3.00
CA ALA A 71 14.00 5.11 -4.37
C ALA A 71 13.09 5.82 -5.39
N ALA A 72 11.82 6.03 -5.05
CA ALA A 72 10.87 6.74 -5.92
C ALA A 72 11.25 8.22 -6.06
N VAL A 73 11.50 8.92 -4.94
CA VAL A 73 11.93 10.33 -4.96
C VAL A 73 13.23 10.51 -5.72
N LYS A 74 14.22 9.64 -5.49
CA LYS A 74 15.50 9.67 -6.21
C LYS A 74 15.33 9.44 -7.72
N ALA A 75 14.42 8.56 -8.12
CA ALA A 75 14.15 8.30 -9.53
C ALA A 75 13.42 9.48 -10.19
N ASP A 76 12.46 10.06 -9.49
CA ASP A 76 11.64 11.15 -9.99
C ASP A 76 12.43 12.45 -10.16
N THR A 77 13.29 12.79 -9.21
CA THR A 77 14.18 13.96 -9.36
C THR A 77 15.19 13.79 -10.50
N ALA A 78 15.67 12.57 -10.75
CA ALA A 78 16.48 12.29 -11.93
C ALA A 78 15.69 12.45 -13.23
N LEU A 79 14.42 12.06 -13.23
CA LEU A 79 13.52 12.24 -14.36
C LEU A 79 13.17 13.73 -14.59
N ALA A 80 13.03 14.51 -13.52
CA ALA A 80 12.85 15.96 -13.59
C ALA A 80 14.03 16.66 -14.27
N ARG A 81 15.25 16.21 -13.99
CA ARG A 81 16.46 16.72 -14.67
C ARG A 81 16.43 16.44 -16.17
N GLU A 82 15.87 15.31 -16.59
CA GLU A 82 15.82 14.89 -17.99
C GLU A 82 14.66 15.55 -18.75
N LYS A 83 13.45 15.59 -18.16
CA LYS A 83 12.21 15.97 -18.81
C LYS A 83 11.58 17.28 -18.32
N GLY A 84 12.21 17.94 -17.35
CA GLY A 84 11.67 19.12 -16.70
C GLY A 84 10.79 18.78 -15.48
N ARG A 85 10.57 19.79 -14.65
CA ARG A 85 9.75 19.73 -13.43
C ARG A 85 8.26 19.74 -13.79
N TYR A 86 7.40 19.27 -12.89
CA TYR A 86 5.97 19.51 -13.03
C TYR A 86 5.64 20.99 -12.83
N ALA A 87 4.55 21.47 -13.44
CA ALA A 87 4.28 22.90 -13.58
C ALA A 87 4.11 23.66 -12.26
N LEU A 88 3.67 22.99 -11.19
CA LEU A 88 3.41 23.58 -9.87
C LEU A 88 4.49 23.23 -8.84
N PHE A 89 5.72 23.02 -9.29
CA PHE A 89 6.82 22.68 -8.39
C PHE A 89 7.22 23.85 -7.48
N GLU A 90 7.20 25.09 -8.02
CA GLU A 90 7.61 26.28 -7.28
C GLU A 90 6.65 26.54 -6.11
N GLY A 91 7.21 26.73 -4.91
CA GLY A 91 6.47 26.90 -3.66
C GLY A 91 5.89 25.61 -3.06
N SER A 92 6.09 24.46 -3.72
CA SER A 92 5.61 23.18 -3.21
C SER A 92 6.37 22.68 -1.99
N ASP A 93 5.79 21.73 -1.24
CA ASP A 93 6.46 21.02 -0.14
C ASP A 93 7.76 20.34 -0.58
N TRP A 94 7.89 19.99 -1.86
CA TRP A 94 9.11 19.43 -2.42
C TRP A 94 10.23 20.47 -2.51
N GLN A 95 9.92 21.65 -3.00
CA GLN A 95 10.91 22.72 -3.15
C GLN A 95 11.34 23.28 -1.80
N THR A 96 10.38 23.53 -0.91
CA THR A 96 10.62 24.10 0.42
C THR A 96 11.29 23.14 1.39
N GLY A 97 11.26 21.83 1.10
CA GLY A 97 11.74 20.78 1.99
C GLY A 97 10.70 20.29 3.00
N ALA A 98 9.54 20.94 3.11
CA ALA A 98 8.48 20.57 4.04
C ALA A 98 8.01 19.12 3.89
N TYR A 99 8.10 18.54 2.69
CA TYR A 99 7.84 17.11 2.46
C TYR A 99 8.69 16.21 3.34
N PHE A 100 9.97 16.50 3.48
CA PHE A 100 10.93 15.71 4.26
C PHE A 100 10.77 15.96 5.76
N GLU A 101 10.55 17.20 6.16
CA GLU A 101 10.36 17.61 7.54
C GLU A 101 9.09 16.98 8.15
N LYS A 102 7.95 17.09 7.48
CA LYS A 102 6.67 16.49 7.90
C LYS A 102 6.76 14.97 8.11
N ARG A 103 7.71 14.30 7.46
CA ARG A 103 7.96 12.85 7.56
C ARG A 103 9.07 12.47 8.51
N GLY A 104 9.75 13.47 9.11
CA GLY A 104 10.86 13.25 10.03
C GLY A 104 12.07 12.57 9.36
N TYR A 105 12.35 12.88 8.10
CA TYR A 105 13.49 12.34 7.36
C TYR A 105 14.78 13.11 7.69
N THR A 106 15.47 12.71 8.76
CA THR A 106 16.63 13.42 9.31
C THR A 106 17.98 12.80 8.96
N SER A 107 18.02 11.60 8.38
CA SER A 107 19.27 10.93 8.05
C SER A 107 20.03 11.66 6.93
N GLU A 108 21.35 11.48 6.88
CA GLU A 108 22.22 12.12 5.89
C GLU A 108 21.78 11.84 4.44
N LYS A 109 21.41 10.57 4.14
CA LYS A 109 20.88 10.19 2.82
C LYS A 109 19.66 11.02 2.40
N TRP A 110 18.74 11.28 3.35
CA TRP A 110 17.54 12.06 3.09
C TRP A 110 17.83 13.56 2.97
N ARG A 111 18.73 14.10 3.80
CA ARG A 111 19.15 15.50 3.69
C ARG A 111 19.83 15.77 2.36
N ALA A 112 20.70 14.87 1.90
CA ALA A 112 21.35 14.98 0.59
C ALA A 112 20.32 14.92 -0.56
N LEU A 113 19.33 14.01 -0.46
CA LEU A 113 18.28 13.90 -1.46
C LEU A 113 17.37 15.14 -1.47
N ALA A 114 17.02 15.69 -0.30
CA ALA A 114 16.22 16.91 -0.19
C ALA A 114 16.91 18.11 -0.87
N LYS A 115 18.23 18.30 -0.67
CA LYS A 115 19.01 19.31 -1.39
C LYS A 115 18.98 19.09 -2.91
N THR A 116 19.09 17.85 -3.34
CA THR A 116 19.01 17.49 -4.76
C THR A 116 17.63 17.83 -5.35
N VAL A 117 16.55 17.48 -4.63
CA VAL A 117 15.18 17.79 -5.02
C VAL A 117 14.94 19.30 -5.12
N ALA A 118 15.39 20.07 -4.15
CA ALA A 118 15.23 21.53 -4.16
C ALA A 118 15.87 22.19 -5.40
N VAL A 119 17.02 21.67 -5.84
CA VAL A 119 17.76 22.19 -7.02
C VAL A 119 17.25 21.62 -8.33
N GLN A 120 17.08 20.31 -8.43
CA GLN A 120 16.70 19.63 -9.69
C GLN A 120 15.19 19.63 -9.93
N GLY A 121 14.40 19.62 -8.85
CA GLY A 121 12.94 19.52 -8.87
C GLY A 121 12.42 18.09 -8.86
N MET A 122 11.10 17.98 -8.98
CA MET A 122 10.35 16.73 -9.15
C MET A 122 9.61 16.75 -10.47
N ARG A 123 9.56 15.62 -11.16
CA ARG A 123 8.79 15.44 -12.40
C ARG A 123 7.30 15.27 -12.12
N ASN A 124 6.96 14.56 -11.04
CA ASN A 124 5.61 14.22 -10.64
C ASN A 124 5.30 14.80 -9.25
N ALA A 125 4.14 15.42 -9.07
CA ALA A 125 3.75 16.04 -7.79
C ALA A 125 3.48 15.01 -6.69
N TYR A 126 2.97 13.82 -7.07
CA TYR A 126 2.68 12.69 -6.17
C TYR A 126 3.22 11.40 -6.78
N LEU A 127 3.80 10.54 -5.93
CA LEU A 127 4.52 9.34 -6.37
C LEU A 127 3.89 8.04 -5.92
N LEU A 128 3.46 7.95 -4.65
CA LEU A 128 3.08 6.70 -4.01
C LEU A 128 1.60 6.66 -3.67
N ALA A 129 0.93 5.59 -4.11
CA ALA A 129 -0.42 5.22 -3.71
C ALA A 129 -0.52 3.69 -3.70
N VAL A 130 -1.28 3.12 -2.78
CA VAL A 130 -1.46 1.67 -2.72
C VAL A 130 -2.88 1.31 -3.13
N ALA A 131 -3.00 0.69 -4.31
CA ALA A 131 -4.26 0.19 -4.85
C ALA A 131 -4.60 -1.21 -4.30
N PRO A 132 -5.88 -1.64 -4.37
CA PRO A 132 -6.30 -2.96 -3.87
C PRO A 132 -5.66 -4.15 -4.59
N THR A 133 -5.37 -4.05 -5.88
CA THR A 133 -4.72 -5.04 -6.76
C THR A 133 -5.36 -6.44 -6.76
N SER A 134 -6.65 -6.58 -6.47
CA SER A 134 -7.32 -7.88 -6.29
C SER A 134 -7.24 -8.81 -7.53
N SER A 135 -7.37 -8.26 -8.74
CA SER A 135 -7.22 -9.04 -9.98
C SER A 135 -5.77 -9.18 -10.42
N THR A 136 -4.98 -8.11 -10.32
CA THR A 136 -3.58 -8.09 -10.75
C THR A 136 -2.71 -9.01 -9.89
N SER A 137 -3.01 -9.14 -8.59
CA SER A 137 -2.29 -10.04 -7.70
C SER A 137 -2.44 -11.52 -8.09
N ILE A 138 -3.61 -11.89 -8.62
CA ILE A 138 -3.86 -13.25 -9.11
C ILE A 138 -2.96 -13.55 -10.31
N LEU A 139 -2.88 -12.62 -11.26
CA LEU A 139 -2.00 -12.76 -12.42
C LEU A 139 -0.52 -12.86 -12.02
N SER A 140 -0.15 -12.17 -10.95
CA SER A 140 1.22 -12.17 -10.43
C SER A 140 1.51 -13.31 -9.44
N GLY A 141 0.55 -14.19 -9.15
CA GLY A 141 0.71 -15.30 -8.21
C GLY A 141 1.02 -14.86 -6.78
N THR A 142 0.46 -13.73 -6.33
CA THR A 142 0.77 -13.16 -5.00
C THR A 142 -0.49 -12.70 -4.24
N SER A 143 -0.35 -12.26 -2.98
CA SER A 143 -1.44 -11.69 -2.20
C SER A 143 -1.82 -10.28 -2.67
N ALA A 144 -3.08 -9.88 -2.48
CA ALA A 144 -3.59 -8.59 -2.92
C ALA A 144 -3.08 -7.43 -2.04
N GLY A 145 -2.53 -6.40 -2.68
CA GLY A 145 -2.12 -5.13 -2.06
C GLY A 145 -1.31 -5.31 -0.78
N ILE A 146 -1.78 -4.61 0.24
CA ILE A 146 -1.21 -4.58 1.59
C ILE A 146 -2.06 -5.32 2.62
N ASP A 147 -3.15 -5.92 2.21
CA ASP A 147 -4.09 -6.62 3.11
C ASP A 147 -3.62 -8.05 3.45
N PRO A 148 -4.06 -8.57 4.60
CA PRO A 148 -3.89 -9.98 4.90
C PRO A 148 -4.79 -10.84 4.00
N ILE A 149 -4.41 -12.10 3.81
CA ILE A 149 -5.22 -13.06 3.05
C ILE A 149 -6.54 -13.35 3.78
N MET A 150 -7.60 -13.62 3.03
CA MET A 150 -8.90 -13.96 3.61
C MET A 150 -8.92 -15.33 4.28
N LYS A 151 -8.39 -16.34 3.61
CA LYS A 151 -8.20 -17.72 4.08
C LYS A 151 -6.97 -18.33 3.41
N LYS A 152 -6.35 -19.33 4.04
CA LYS A 152 -5.22 -20.07 3.43
C LYS A 152 -5.64 -20.86 2.21
N PHE A 153 -6.85 -21.40 2.24
CA PHE A 153 -7.50 -22.11 1.14
C PHE A 153 -8.99 -21.82 1.17
N PHE A 154 -9.60 -21.57 0.01
CA PHE A 154 -11.04 -21.47 -0.16
C PHE A 154 -11.44 -21.68 -1.63
N LEU A 155 -12.70 -22.03 -1.85
CA LEU A 155 -13.29 -22.09 -3.18
C LEU A 155 -14.00 -20.76 -3.47
N GLU A 156 -13.63 -20.11 -4.56
CA GLU A 156 -14.25 -18.88 -5.04
C GLU A 156 -15.19 -19.22 -6.18
N GLU A 157 -16.48 -18.91 -6.03
CA GLU A 157 -17.42 -19.00 -7.12
C GLU A 157 -17.26 -17.78 -8.04
N LYS A 158 -16.98 -18.03 -9.32
CA LYS A 158 -16.86 -16.97 -10.33
C LYS A 158 -17.52 -17.42 -11.62
N LYS A 159 -18.55 -16.72 -12.03
CA LYS A 159 -19.31 -17.01 -13.26
C LYS A 159 -19.80 -18.48 -13.34
N GLY A 160 -20.28 -19.02 -12.23
CA GLY A 160 -20.77 -20.41 -12.15
C GLY A 160 -19.68 -21.49 -12.07
N SER A 161 -18.41 -21.10 -11.98
CA SER A 161 -17.29 -22.03 -11.79
C SER A 161 -16.68 -21.84 -10.41
N MET A 162 -16.40 -22.97 -9.74
CA MET A 162 -15.69 -22.99 -8.44
C MET A 162 -14.18 -23.01 -8.70
N LEU A 163 -13.49 -21.95 -8.30
CA LEU A 163 -12.05 -21.80 -8.48
C LEU A 163 -11.34 -21.96 -7.13
N PRO A 164 -10.39 -22.90 -6.98
CA PRO A 164 -9.60 -23.01 -5.77
C PRO A 164 -8.67 -21.81 -5.64
N ARG A 165 -8.68 -21.20 -4.45
CA ARG A 165 -7.76 -20.14 -4.05
C ARG A 165 -6.89 -20.64 -2.92
N VAL A 166 -5.60 -20.58 -3.12
CA VAL A 166 -4.58 -20.96 -2.14
C VAL A 166 -3.72 -19.75 -1.84
N ALA A 167 -3.30 -19.58 -0.58
CA ALA A 167 -2.34 -18.55 -0.23
C ALA A 167 -1.05 -18.74 -1.05
N PRO A 168 -0.45 -17.67 -1.57
CA PRO A 168 0.72 -17.76 -2.43
C PRO A 168 1.87 -18.53 -1.78
N GLU A 169 2.48 -19.47 -2.50
CA GLU A 169 3.57 -20.31 -2.01
C GLU A 169 3.28 -20.96 -0.63
N LEU A 170 2.03 -21.40 -0.41
CA LEU A 170 1.64 -22.08 0.83
C LEU A 170 2.40 -23.39 0.96
N SER A 171 3.17 -23.54 2.03
CA SER A 171 4.00 -24.70 2.35
C SER A 171 4.07 -24.88 3.87
N MET A 172 4.74 -25.91 4.34
CA MET A 172 4.99 -26.09 5.78
C MET A 172 5.77 -24.93 6.39
N ASP A 173 6.66 -24.31 5.61
CA ASP A 173 7.48 -23.18 6.05
C ASP A 173 6.70 -21.88 6.17
N THR A 174 5.69 -21.66 5.30
CA THR A 174 4.91 -20.42 5.25
C THR A 174 3.55 -20.53 5.96
N TRP A 175 3.07 -21.75 6.24
CA TRP A 175 1.75 -21.99 6.83
C TRP A 175 1.48 -21.19 8.09
N TRP A 176 2.45 -21.11 8.98
CA TRP A 176 2.32 -20.49 10.29
C TRP A 176 2.26 -18.97 10.26
N TYR A 177 2.78 -18.37 9.20
CA TYR A 177 2.83 -16.92 9.01
C TYR A 177 1.60 -16.36 8.30
N TYR A 178 0.81 -17.23 7.64
CA TYR A 178 -0.45 -16.86 7.06
C TYR A 178 -1.59 -16.94 8.08
N LYS A 179 -1.99 -15.81 8.65
CA LYS A 179 -3.18 -15.68 9.47
C LYS A 179 -4.33 -15.08 8.67
N ALA A 180 -5.52 -15.66 8.75
CA ALA A 180 -6.69 -15.17 8.02
C ALA A 180 -7.10 -13.77 8.52
N ALA A 181 -7.53 -12.90 7.63
CA ALA A 181 -7.81 -11.50 7.90
C ALA A 181 -8.75 -11.24 9.08
N HIS A 182 -9.84 -12.02 9.17
CA HIS A 182 -10.82 -11.88 10.27
C HIS A 182 -10.35 -12.46 11.62
N LEU A 183 -9.22 -13.17 11.66
CA LEU A 183 -8.62 -13.67 12.89
C LEU A 183 -7.53 -12.75 13.44
N ILE A 184 -7.15 -11.74 12.69
CA ILE A 184 -6.12 -10.76 13.07
C ILE A 184 -6.75 -9.68 13.95
N ASP A 185 -6.09 -9.30 15.05
CA ASP A 185 -6.40 -8.08 15.75
C ASP A 185 -6.13 -6.87 14.84
N GLN A 186 -7.19 -6.16 14.46
CA GLN A 186 -7.14 -5.08 13.49
C GLN A 186 -6.33 -3.86 13.96
N SER A 187 -6.05 -3.75 15.25
CA SER A 187 -5.13 -2.72 15.78
C SER A 187 -3.73 -2.83 15.16
N TRP A 188 -3.25 -4.05 14.90
CA TRP A 188 -1.97 -4.27 14.21
C TRP A 188 -1.99 -3.80 12.76
N SER A 189 -3.10 -4.03 12.06
CA SER A 189 -3.29 -3.53 10.69
C SER A 189 -3.30 -2.00 10.65
N VAL A 190 -3.95 -1.37 11.64
CA VAL A 190 -3.99 0.09 11.78
C VAL A 190 -2.61 0.66 12.10
N ARG A 191 -1.87 0.07 13.05
CA ARG A 191 -0.51 0.48 13.41
C ARG A 191 0.43 0.38 12.19
N ALA A 192 0.40 -0.74 11.49
CA ALA A 192 1.19 -0.93 10.27
C ALA A 192 0.80 0.07 9.17
N ALA A 193 -0.50 0.38 9.02
CA ALA A 193 -0.97 1.39 8.07
C ALA A 193 -0.46 2.80 8.41
N GLY A 194 -0.42 3.17 9.68
CA GLY A 194 0.15 4.44 10.14
C GLY A 194 1.63 4.58 9.77
N LEU A 195 2.42 3.54 10.02
CA LEU A 195 3.84 3.52 9.66
C LEU A 195 4.04 3.63 8.14
N ARG A 196 3.25 2.91 7.34
CA ARG A 196 3.28 3.02 5.88
C ARG A 196 2.88 4.41 5.39
N GLN A 197 1.84 5.00 6.01
CA GLN A 197 1.30 6.30 5.59
C GLN A 197 2.33 7.42 5.70
N ARG A 198 3.26 7.33 6.63
CA ARG A 198 4.40 8.23 6.73
C ARG A 198 5.20 8.31 5.43
N HIS A 199 5.29 7.20 4.71
CA HIS A 199 6.09 7.08 3.49
C HIS A 199 5.27 7.22 2.20
N ILE A 200 3.94 7.17 2.30
CA ILE A 200 3.02 7.25 1.16
C ILE A 200 2.44 8.66 1.10
N ASP A 201 2.61 9.34 -0.01
CA ASP A 201 2.14 10.73 -0.18
C ASP A 201 0.64 10.82 -0.51
N GLN A 202 0.06 9.80 -1.09
CA GLN A 202 -1.39 9.70 -1.33
C GLN A 202 -2.05 8.72 -0.34
N ALA A 203 -3.10 8.03 -0.73
CA ALA A 203 -3.81 7.08 0.12
C ALA A 203 -3.34 5.63 -0.08
N GLN A 204 -3.71 4.77 0.86
CA GLN A 204 -3.54 3.32 0.78
C GLN A 204 -4.90 2.64 0.94
N SER A 205 -5.19 1.65 0.10
CA SER A 205 -6.40 0.84 0.17
C SER A 205 -6.27 -0.18 1.31
N MET A 206 -6.49 0.30 2.53
CA MET A 206 -6.49 -0.51 3.74
C MET A 206 -7.92 -0.90 4.08
N ASN A 207 -8.17 -2.21 4.28
CA ASN A 207 -9.43 -2.71 4.77
C ASN A 207 -9.36 -3.08 6.25
N LEU A 208 -10.47 -2.95 6.96
CA LEU A 208 -10.68 -3.54 8.29
C LEU A 208 -11.52 -4.81 8.14
N TYR A 209 -11.14 -5.85 8.85
CA TYR A 209 -11.80 -7.15 8.84
C TYR A 209 -12.36 -7.43 10.23
N ILE A 210 -13.66 -7.32 10.38
CA ILE A 210 -14.35 -7.50 11.65
C ILE A 210 -15.28 -8.69 11.62
N THR A 211 -15.57 -9.25 12.78
CA THR A 211 -16.55 -10.31 13.00
C THR A 211 -17.77 -9.73 13.72
N ASN A 212 -18.85 -10.49 13.83
CA ASN A 212 -20.11 -10.02 14.43
C ASN A 212 -20.02 -9.75 15.95
N ASP A 213 -18.95 -10.21 16.60
CA ASP A 213 -18.65 -9.95 18.02
C ASP A 213 -18.02 -8.57 18.27
N TYR A 214 -17.63 -7.85 17.22
CA TYR A 214 -17.16 -6.48 17.36
C TYR A 214 -18.30 -5.54 17.77
N SER A 215 -18.17 -4.95 18.94
CA SER A 215 -19.06 -3.88 19.37
C SER A 215 -18.83 -2.60 18.58
N MET A 216 -19.82 -1.74 18.47
CA MET A 216 -19.70 -0.41 17.86
C MET A 216 -18.55 0.39 18.47
N ARG A 217 -18.34 0.27 19.79
CA ARG A 217 -17.24 0.93 20.50
C ARG A 217 -15.87 0.48 20.02
N GLN A 218 -15.68 -0.80 19.76
CA GLN A 218 -14.44 -1.34 19.23
C GLN A 218 -14.17 -0.86 17.80
N VAL A 219 -15.20 -0.84 16.96
CA VAL A 219 -15.09 -0.29 15.60
C VAL A 219 -14.69 1.18 15.62
N LEU A 220 -15.37 2.01 16.40
CA LEU A 220 -15.05 3.42 16.55
C LEU A 220 -13.62 3.64 17.07
N ARG A 221 -13.16 2.78 17.99
CA ARG A 221 -11.80 2.83 18.49
C ARG A 221 -10.79 2.61 17.37
N LEU A 222 -10.99 1.64 16.49
CA LEU A 222 -10.10 1.40 15.34
C LEU A 222 -10.03 2.63 14.40
N TYR A 223 -11.14 3.31 14.16
CA TYR A 223 -11.15 4.55 13.37
C TYR A 223 -10.36 5.68 14.07
N LEU A 224 -10.53 5.83 15.38
CA LEU A 224 -9.76 6.82 16.16
C LEU A 224 -8.27 6.50 16.18
N GLU A 225 -7.90 5.24 16.30
CA GLU A 225 -6.51 4.79 16.25
C GLU A 225 -5.91 5.07 14.86
N ALA A 226 -6.64 4.76 13.78
CA ALA A 226 -6.21 5.06 12.42
C ALA A 226 -5.99 6.57 12.20
N TRP A 227 -6.92 7.41 12.67
CA TRP A 227 -6.79 8.86 12.61
C TRP A 227 -5.57 9.36 13.39
N ARG A 228 -5.36 8.87 14.62
CA ARG A 228 -4.20 9.23 15.46
C ARG A 228 -2.88 8.78 14.85
N ALA A 229 -2.89 7.65 14.16
CA ALA A 229 -1.73 7.12 13.42
C ALA A 229 -1.46 7.87 12.10
N GLY A 230 -2.28 8.86 11.74
CA GLY A 230 -2.13 9.65 10.51
C GLY A 230 -2.55 8.93 9.24
N VAL A 231 -3.31 7.84 9.34
CA VAL A 231 -3.86 7.14 8.17
C VAL A 231 -4.88 8.05 7.47
N LYS A 232 -4.72 8.28 6.17
CA LYS A 232 -5.58 9.20 5.41
C LYS A 232 -6.98 8.68 5.21
N THR A 233 -7.10 7.37 4.91
CA THR A 233 -8.40 6.73 4.64
C THR A 233 -8.40 5.27 5.08
N ILE A 234 -9.58 4.79 5.51
CA ILE A 234 -9.94 3.38 5.58
C ILE A 234 -10.84 3.11 4.37
N TYR A 235 -10.55 2.04 3.61
CA TYR A 235 -11.28 1.77 2.37
C TYR A 235 -12.60 1.05 2.65
N TYR A 236 -12.57 -0.22 3.09
CA TYR A 236 -13.76 -0.96 3.48
C TYR A 236 -13.65 -1.50 4.90
N VAL A 237 -14.81 -1.63 5.56
CA VAL A 237 -14.99 -2.50 6.71
C VAL A 237 -15.71 -3.76 6.22
N ARG A 238 -14.99 -4.87 6.23
CA ARG A 238 -15.49 -6.18 5.79
C ARG A 238 -15.94 -6.97 7.01
N SER A 239 -17.24 -7.11 7.18
CA SER A 239 -17.82 -7.92 8.25
C SER A 239 -18.04 -9.36 7.79
N LYS A 240 -17.81 -10.31 8.70
CA LYS A 240 -18.11 -11.72 8.51
C LYS A 240 -18.84 -12.26 9.74
N ALA A 241 -19.97 -12.96 9.53
CA ALA A 241 -20.54 -13.81 10.57
C ALA A 241 -19.51 -14.90 10.95
N LEU A 242 -19.35 -15.17 12.25
CA LEU A 242 -18.66 -16.37 12.68
C LEU A 242 -19.53 -17.56 12.24
N GLU A 243 -19.16 -18.19 11.13
CA GLU A 243 -19.67 -19.50 10.81
C GLU A 243 -19.12 -20.44 11.88
N VAL A 244 -19.99 -21.00 12.68
CA VAL A 244 -19.69 -22.24 13.42
C VAL A 244 -19.46 -23.26 12.30
N GLU A 245 -18.22 -23.69 12.08
CA GLU A 245 -17.94 -24.83 11.23
C GLU A 245 -18.74 -26.00 11.85
N ALA A 246 -19.84 -26.35 11.20
CA ALA A 246 -20.58 -27.53 11.58
C ALA A 246 -19.61 -28.70 11.47
N CYS A 247 -19.36 -29.34 12.59
CA CYS A 247 -18.51 -30.51 12.64
C CYS A 247 -19.25 -31.62 11.91
N GLU A 248 -18.99 -31.81 10.60
CA GLU A 248 -19.60 -32.87 9.78
C GLU A 248 -19.21 -34.29 10.24
N SER A 249 -18.36 -34.40 11.25
CA SER A 249 -17.88 -35.67 11.78
C SER A 249 -18.71 -36.27 12.94
N CYS A 250 -19.86 -35.67 13.31
CA CYS A 250 -20.71 -36.15 14.39
C CYS A 250 -22.03 -36.78 13.95
N SER A 251 -22.13 -37.23 12.70
CA SER A 251 -23.27 -38.02 12.23
C SER A 251 -22.80 -39.37 11.70
N SER A 252 -22.57 -40.31 12.63
CA SER A 252 -22.54 -41.75 12.38
C SER A 252 -23.18 -42.48 13.53
#